data_1bf3dc69a612c26ac486060d68e714be
#
_entry.id   1bf3dc69a612c26ac486060d68e714be
#
_cell.length_a   1.000
_cell.length_b   1.000
_cell.length_c   1.000
_cell.angle_alpha   90.00
_cell.angle_beta   90.00
_cell.angle_gamma   90.00
#
_symmetry.space_group_name_H-M   'P 1'
#
loop_
_entity.id
_entity.type
_entity.pdbx_description
1 polymer ?
#
loop_
_entity_poly.entity_id
_entity_poly.type
_entity_poly.pdbx_seq_one_letter_code
_entity_poly.pdbx_strand_id
1 'polypeptide(L)'
;MKQLFLICMTTVCLPSFQTIQGQQVVPAQGAQMIPAQKMQMTLAQPDGIAFRELSFANALKMAKEENKLLFVDCFTTWCGPCRMLSKVVFKDSLVADYFNRHFVNLKMDMEKGEGVDIRKKYDVRGYPTLLFLNSSGEVVHRLLGADKASALLEKVKLGVESGGISGLRKRYEAGERDSAFVCGYINVLSAANREEEAGKVAADFLQG
;
A
#
# COMPACT_ATOMS: atom_id res chain seq x y z
N MET A 1 -15.83 -54.88 22.86
CA MET A 1 -16.36 -55.94 21.98
C MET A 1 -15.68 -55.73 20.64
N LYS A 2 -14.57 -56.48 20.38
CA LYS A 2 -14.53 -57.68 19.54
C LYS A 2 -15.14 -57.40 18.16
N GLN A 3 -14.49 -57.50 17.01
CA GLN A 3 -13.59 -58.49 16.39
C GLN A 3 -12.98 -57.84 15.13
N LEU A 4 -11.76 -57.94 14.72
CA LEU A 4 -10.93 -59.10 14.26
C LEU A 4 -11.44 -59.76 12.94
N PHE A 5 -10.49 -60.04 12.08
CA PHE A 5 -10.47 -60.89 10.87
C PHE A 5 -10.39 -60.13 9.54
N LEU A 6 -9.61 -60.45 8.54
CA LEU A 6 -8.73 -61.62 8.32
C LEU A 6 -7.79 -61.29 7.14
N ILE A 7 -6.64 -61.84 7.20
CA ILE A 7 -5.60 -62.01 6.22
C ILE A 7 -6.12 -62.66 4.93
N CYS A 8 -5.70 -62.21 3.77
CA CYS A 8 -5.63 -63.09 2.59
C CYS A 8 -4.29 -62.89 1.85
N MET A 9 -3.42 -63.85 2.11
CA MET A 9 -2.24 -64.18 1.27
C MET A 9 -2.70 -64.88 0.02
N THR A 10 -2.01 -64.68 -1.05
CA THR A 10 -1.62 -65.56 -2.16
C THR A 10 -1.60 -64.67 -3.43
N THR A 11 -0.70 -64.63 -4.35
CA THR A 11 0.13 -65.70 -4.92
C THR A 11 1.19 -64.99 -5.82
N VAL A 12 2.39 -65.47 -5.69
CA VAL A 12 3.51 -65.19 -6.61
C VAL A 12 3.18 -65.75 -7.99
N CYS A 13 3.28 -64.92 -9.01
CA CYS A 13 3.37 -65.39 -10.39
C CYS A 13 4.46 -64.62 -11.10
N LEU A 14 5.61 -65.23 -11.25
CA LEU A 14 6.66 -64.84 -12.19
C LEU A 14 6.34 -65.44 -13.56
N PRO A 15 6.47 -64.68 -14.62
CA PRO A 15 6.99 -65.25 -15.84
C PRO A 15 8.17 -64.49 -16.44
N SER A 16 9.17 -65.25 -16.69
CA SER A 16 9.96 -65.31 -17.91
C SER A 16 10.74 -64.07 -18.37
N PHE A 17 12.00 -64.17 -18.13
CA PHE A 17 13.08 -63.48 -18.81
C PHE A 17 12.97 -63.68 -20.32
N GLN A 18 12.69 -62.62 -21.06
CA GLN A 18 12.94 -62.54 -22.50
C GLN A 18 14.03 -61.53 -22.79
N THR A 19 15.16 -62.05 -23.15
CA THR A 19 16.30 -61.32 -23.71
C THR A 19 15.89 -60.72 -25.06
N ILE A 20 15.81 -59.40 -25.16
CA ILE A 20 15.76 -58.72 -26.46
C ILE A 20 17.10 -57.97 -26.63
N GLN A 21 17.83 -58.46 -27.68
CA GLN A 21 19.07 -57.88 -28.13
C GLN A 21 18.86 -56.53 -28.79
N GLY A 22 19.76 -55.61 -28.47
CA GLY A 22 20.33 -54.66 -29.42
C GLY A 22 19.37 -53.58 -30.00
N GLN A 23 19.13 -52.51 -29.24
CA GLN A 23 18.88 -51.24 -29.85
C GLN A 23 19.91 -50.22 -29.42
N GLN A 24 20.62 -49.74 -30.40
CA GLN A 24 21.60 -48.67 -30.28
C GLN A 24 20.91 -47.42 -29.72
N VAL A 25 21.39 -47.01 -28.53
CA VAL A 25 20.98 -45.75 -27.95
C VAL A 25 21.66 -44.62 -28.68
N VAL A 26 20.93 -43.89 -29.51
CA VAL A 26 21.36 -42.63 -30.08
C VAL A 26 21.48 -41.64 -28.91
N PRO A 27 22.62 -40.97 -28.71
CA PRO A 27 22.71 -39.96 -27.65
C PRO A 27 21.79 -38.79 -28.02
N ALA A 28 20.80 -38.54 -27.22
CA ALA A 28 19.96 -37.34 -27.29
C ALA A 28 20.88 -36.13 -27.02
N GLN A 29 21.16 -35.39 -28.10
CA GLN A 29 21.85 -34.13 -28.06
C GLN A 29 21.10 -33.14 -27.15
N GLY A 30 21.82 -32.70 -26.11
CA GLY A 30 21.69 -31.35 -25.54
C GLY A 30 20.30 -30.82 -25.28
N ALA A 31 19.62 -31.28 -24.23
CA ALA A 31 18.68 -30.41 -23.56
C ALA A 31 19.48 -29.26 -22.92
N GLN A 32 19.62 -28.17 -23.63
CA GLN A 32 20.11 -26.93 -23.05
C GLN A 32 19.12 -26.55 -21.94
N MET A 33 19.56 -26.73 -20.72
CA MET A 33 18.89 -26.16 -19.55
C MET A 33 18.85 -24.63 -19.75
N ILE A 34 17.69 -24.13 -20.13
CA ILE A 34 17.41 -22.69 -20.10
C ILE A 34 17.52 -22.28 -18.62
N PRO A 35 18.49 -21.42 -18.24
CA PRO A 35 18.59 -20.99 -16.85
C PRO A 35 17.30 -20.33 -16.45
N ALA A 36 16.70 -20.79 -15.33
CA ALA A 36 15.45 -20.29 -14.75
C ALA A 36 15.50 -18.79 -14.35
N GLN A 37 16.56 -18.09 -14.66
CA GLN A 37 16.82 -16.69 -14.35
C GLN A 37 16.27 -15.68 -15.37
N LYS A 38 15.63 -16.09 -16.45
CA LYS A 38 15.22 -15.17 -17.53
C LYS A 38 13.72 -15.00 -17.69
N MET A 39 12.94 -15.31 -16.68
CA MET A 39 11.50 -15.06 -16.68
C MET A 39 11.07 -14.12 -15.53
N GLN A 40 11.97 -13.26 -15.10
CA GLN A 40 11.55 -12.01 -14.51
C GLN A 40 11.19 -11.08 -15.66
N MET A 41 9.95 -11.16 -16.08
CA MET A 41 9.33 -10.08 -16.82
C MET A 41 9.38 -8.85 -15.91
N THR A 42 10.37 -8.01 -16.12
CA THR A 42 10.46 -6.68 -15.54
C THR A 42 9.25 -5.93 -16.11
N LEU A 43 8.10 -6.02 -15.42
CA LEU A 43 7.05 -5.03 -15.60
C LEU A 43 7.76 -3.71 -15.31
N ALA A 44 7.93 -2.87 -16.33
CA ALA A 44 8.53 -1.56 -16.21
C ALA A 44 7.77 -0.85 -15.08
N GLN A 45 8.42 -0.70 -13.93
CA GLN A 45 7.84 0.05 -12.82
C GLN A 45 7.60 1.46 -13.35
N PRO A 46 6.41 2.03 -13.16
CA PRO A 46 6.17 3.40 -13.59
C PRO A 46 7.23 4.30 -12.95
N ASP A 47 7.71 5.31 -13.70
CA ASP A 47 8.69 6.29 -13.21
C ASP A 47 8.03 7.15 -12.10
N GLY A 48 7.86 6.56 -10.91
CA GLY A 48 7.22 7.16 -9.75
C GLY A 48 5.81 6.62 -9.43
N ILE A 49 5.05 7.44 -8.68
CA ILE A 49 3.66 7.11 -8.35
C ILE A 49 2.81 7.08 -9.63
N ALA A 50 2.09 5.98 -9.85
CA ALA A 50 1.17 5.80 -10.97
C ALA A 50 -0.17 6.50 -10.69
N PHE A 51 -0.26 7.78 -11.02
CA PHE A 51 -1.51 8.53 -10.92
C PHE A 51 -2.49 8.12 -12.01
N ARG A 52 -3.76 7.96 -11.63
CA ARG A 52 -4.86 7.58 -12.53
C ARG A 52 -5.55 8.83 -13.06
N GLU A 53 -5.87 8.83 -14.35
CA GLU A 53 -6.70 9.86 -14.98
C GLU A 53 -8.17 9.46 -14.86
N LEU A 54 -8.76 9.68 -13.70
CA LEU A 54 -10.13 9.29 -13.36
C LEU A 54 -10.86 10.47 -12.71
N SER A 55 -12.20 10.46 -12.81
CA SER A 55 -13.03 11.28 -11.93
C SER A 55 -12.89 10.80 -10.48
N PHE A 56 -13.14 11.68 -9.52
CA PHE A 56 -13.09 11.34 -8.10
C PHE A 56 -14.01 10.15 -7.75
N ALA A 57 -15.23 10.13 -8.31
CA ALA A 57 -16.17 9.04 -8.09
C ALA A 57 -15.65 7.69 -8.64
N ASN A 58 -15.05 7.70 -9.83
CA ASN A 58 -14.47 6.49 -10.42
C ASN A 58 -13.23 6.01 -9.65
N ALA A 59 -12.44 6.92 -9.12
CA ALA A 59 -11.29 6.58 -8.29
C ALA A 59 -11.72 5.93 -6.95
N LEU A 60 -12.78 6.42 -6.31
CA LEU A 60 -13.37 5.77 -5.11
C LEU A 60 -13.92 4.37 -5.44
N LYS A 61 -14.59 4.23 -6.59
CA LYS A 61 -15.10 2.92 -7.04
C LYS A 61 -13.94 1.94 -7.25
N MET A 62 -12.89 2.35 -7.94
CA MET A 62 -11.69 1.54 -8.16
C MET A 62 -11.01 1.17 -6.84
N ALA A 63 -10.88 2.11 -5.89
CA ALA A 63 -10.33 1.84 -4.56
C ALA A 63 -11.13 0.76 -3.81
N LYS A 64 -12.46 0.77 -3.94
CA LYS A 64 -13.34 -0.27 -3.38
C LYS A 64 -13.11 -1.62 -4.04
N GLU A 65 -13.04 -1.66 -5.37
CA GLU A 65 -12.84 -2.89 -6.15
C GLU A 65 -11.46 -3.53 -5.88
N GLU A 66 -10.41 -2.70 -5.74
CA GLU A 66 -9.05 -3.16 -5.44
C GLU A 66 -8.79 -3.37 -3.94
N ASN A 67 -9.77 -3.12 -3.06
CA ASN A 67 -9.61 -3.13 -1.60
C ASN A 67 -8.42 -2.29 -1.12
N LYS A 68 -8.29 -1.09 -1.69
CA LYS A 68 -7.26 -0.10 -1.37
C LYS A 68 -7.88 1.18 -0.84
N LEU A 69 -7.04 2.02 -0.23
CA LEU A 69 -7.41 3.41 0.04
C LEU A 69 -7.24 4.25 -1.24
N LEU A 70 -7.96 5.37 -1.32
CA LEU A 70 -7.74 6.39 -2.33
C LEU A 70 -6.77 7.43 -1.79
N PHE A 71 -5.63 7.59 -2.45
CA PHE A 71 -4.72 8.72 -2.24
C PHE A 71 -5.04 9.85 -3.21
N VAL A 72 -5.21 11.08 -2.70
CA VAL A 72 -5.44 12.27 -3.51
C VAL A 72 -4.37 13.31 -3.22
N ASP A 73 -3.54 13.61 -4.23
CA ASP A 73 -2.65 14.77 -4.23
C ASP A 73 -3.45 16.02 -4.60
N CYS A 74 -3.82 16.80 -3.59
CA CYS A 74 -4.52 18.08 -3.76
C CYS A 74 -3.49 19.18 -4.02
N PHE A 75 -3.40 19.66 -5.26
CA PHE A 75 -2.42 20.63 -5.68
C PHE A 75 -3.04 21.85 -6.38
N THR A 76 -2.23 22.87 -6.63
CA THR A 76 -2.52 23.95 -7.59
C THR A 76 -1.33 24.17 -8.52
N THR A 77 -1.56 24.75 -9.70
CA THR A 77 -0.51 24.92 -10.71
C THR A 77 0.61 25.88 -10.29
N TRP A 78 0.32 26.85 -9.44
CA TRP A 78 1.28 27.81 -8.92
C TRP A 78 2.05 27.33 -7.68
N CYS A 79 1.64 26.22 -7.06
CA CYS A 79 2.22 25.70 -5.83
C CYS A 79 3.65 25.16 -6.04
N GLY A 80 4.65 25.87 -5.53
CA GLY A 80 6.06 25.47 -5.59
C GLY A 80 6.37 24.13 -4.92
N PRO A 81 5.96 23.95 -3.65
CA PRO A 81 6.15 22.69 -2.93
C PRO A 81 5.45 21.48 -3.60
N CYS A 82 4.28 21.68 -4.23
CA CYS A 82 3.60 20.61 -4.98
C CYS A 82 4.43 20.15 -6.18
N ARG A 83 5.08 21.09 -6.88
CA ARG A 83 5.99 20.75 -8.00
C ARG A 83 7.21 19.95 -7.50
N MET A 84 7.75 20.29 -6.33
CA MET A 84 8.85 19.54 -5.71
C MET A 84 8.42 18.11 -5.39
N LEU A 85 7.26 17.90 -4.74
CA LEU A 85 6.73 16.56 -4.50
C LEU A 85 6.63 15.75 -5.79
N SER A 86 6.01 16.32 -6.83
CA SER A 86 5.79 15.63 -8.11
C SER A 86 7.08 15.29 -8.85
N LYS A 87 8.10 16.15 -8.77
CA LYS A 87 9.35 15.96 -9.53
C LYS A 87 10.39 15.13 -8.81
N VAL A 88 10.33 15.07 -7.48
CA VAL A 88 11.37 14.44 -6.66
C VAL A 88 10.77 13.33 -5.80
N VAL A 89 9.86 13.67 -4.89
CA VAL A 89 9.40 12.74 -3.86
C VAL A 89 8.53 11.62 -4.43
N PHE A 90 7.62 11.94 -5.34
CA PHE A 90 6.75 10.94 -5.98
C PHE A 90 7.47 10.08 -7.03
N LYS A 91 8.71 10.44 -7.37
CA LYS A 91 9.60 9.64 -8.20
C LYS A 91 10.58 8.78 -7.40
N ASP A 92 10.65 8.98 -6.08
CA ASP A 92 11.43 8.11 -5.22
C ASP A 92 10.88 6.69 -5.28
N SER A 93 11.76 5.71 -5.49
CA SER A 93 11.36 4.32 -5.74
C SER A 93 10.65 3.69 -4.55
N LEU A 94 11.04 4.01 -3.31
CA LEU A 94 10.39 3.47 -2.11
C LEU A 94 9.01 4.08 -1.89
N VAL A 95 8.87 5.39 -2.15
CA VAL A 95 7.56 6.07 -2.10
C VAL A 95 6.64 5.52 -3.18
N ALA A 96 7.11 5.47 -4.42
CA ALA A 96 6.33 4.99 -5.55
C ALA A 96 5.87 3.53 -5.35
N ASP A 97 6.77 2.66 -4.92
CA ASP A 97 6.47 1.25 -4.69
C ASP A 97 5.42 1.08 -3.57
N TYR A 98 5.55 1.79 -2.45
CA TYR A 98 4.56 1.76 -1.38
C TYR A 98 3.20 2.31 -1.84
N PHE A 99 3.17 3.48 -2.50
CA PHE A 99 1.92 4.10 -2.94
C PHE A 99 1.20 3.28 -4.01
N ASN A 100 1.91 2.74 -4.99
CA ASN A 100 1.32 1.93 -6.05
C ASN A 100 0.73 0.60 -5.54
N ARG A 101 1.30 0.04 -4.48
CA ARG A 101 0.78 -1.18 -3.85
C ARG A 101 -0.44 -0.93 -2.98
N HIS A 102 -0.48 0.15 -2.20
CA HIS A 102 -1.47 0.35 -1.14
C HIS A 102 -2.61 1.28 -1.52
N PHE A 103 -2.44 2.10 -2.57
CA PHE A 103 -3.42 3.12 -2.93
C PHE A 103 -3.83 3.06 -4.39
N VAL A 104 -5.05 3.51 -4.66
CA VAL A 104 -5.41 4.10 -5.95
C VAL A 104 -4.98 5.56 -5.88
N ASN A 105 -4.10 5.99 -6.78
CA ASN A 105 -3.47 7.30 -6.71
C ASN A 105 -4.18 8.27 -7.67
N LEU A 106 -4.68 9.38 -7.16
CA LEU A 106 -5.34 10.43 -7.90
C LEU A 106 -4.64 11.77 -7.66
N LYS A 107 -4.51 12.58 -8.71
CA LYS A 107 -3.95 13.93 -8.63
C LYS A 107 -4.96 14.95 -9.12
N MET A 108 -5.27 15.95 -8.31
CA MET A 108 -6.35 16.89 -8.61
C MET A 108 -5.91 18.34 -8.41
N ASP A 109 -6.16 19.17 -9.44
CA ASP A 109 -6.00 20.62 -9.33
C ASP A 109 -7.21 21.20 -8.59
N MET A 110 -6.97 21.72 -7.39
CA MET A 110 -8.03 22.21 -6.49
C MET A 110 -8.67 23.52 -6.96
N GLU A 111 -8.22 24.09 -8.06
CA GLU A 111 -8.78 25.30 -8.69
C GLU A 111 -9.50 25.01 -10.00
N LYS A 112 -9.54 23.73 -10.44
CA LYS A 112 -10.13 23.33 -11.73
C LYS A 112 -11.06 22.12 -11.61
N GLY A 113 -12.09 22.12 -12.45
CA GLY A 113 -13.01 20.98 -12.58
C GLY A 113 -13.56 20.49 -11.24
N GLU A 114 -13.60 19.18 -11.07
CA GLU A 114 -14.06 18.54 -9.83
C GLU A 114 -13.24 18.93 -8.59
N GLY A 115 -12.00 19.36 -8.77
CA GLY A 115 -11.13 19.73 -7.66
C GLY A 115 -11.70 20.87 -6.81
N VAL A 116 -12.45 21.79 -7.40
CA VAL A 116 -13.11 22.90 -6.67
C VAL A 116 -14.11 22.36 -5.63
N ASP A 117 -14.89 21.36 -5.98
CA ASP A 117 -15.88 20.77 -5.07
C ASP A 117 -15.21 19.84 -4.04
N ILE A 118 -14.19 19.10 -4.44
CA ILE A 118 -13.36 18.29 -3.55
C ILE A 118 -12.64 19.16 -2.52
N ARG A 119 -12.10 20.30 -2.93
CA ARG A 119 -11.51 21.30 -2.03
C ARG A 119 -12.47 21.71 -0.93
N LYS A 120 -13.72 22.06 -1.31
CA LYS A 120 -14.78 22.46 -0.34
C LYS A 120 -15.18 21.30 0.55
N LYS A 121 -15.45 20.13 -0.05
CA LYS A 121 -15.91 18.93 0.67
C LYS A 121 -14.94 18.49 1.76
N TYR A 122 -13.62 18.53 1.48
CA TYR A 122 -12.59 18.08 2.41
C TYR A 122 -11.89 19.22 3.16
N ASP A 123 -12.39 20.45 3.06
CA ASP A 123 -11.81 21.64 3.71
C ASP A 123 -10.29 21.75 3.47
N VAL A 124 -9.89 21.74 2.19
CA VAL A 124 -8.48 21.87 1.80
C VAL A 124 -8.11 23.36 1.77
N ARG A 125 -7.33 23.80 2.76
CA ARG A 125 -6.97 25.22 2.98
C ARG A 125 -5.55 25.58 2.54
N GLY A 126 -4.70 24.61 2.30
CA GLY A 126 -3.30 24.82 1.91
C GLY A 126 -2.79 23.76 0.96
N TYR A 127 -1.66 24.02 0.31
CA TYR A 127 -1.10 23.12 -0.71
C TYR A 127 0.40 22.86 -0.51
N PRO A 128 0.84 21.62 -0.77
CA PRO A 128 0.02 20.44 -1.07
C PRO A 128 -0.75 19.94 0.16
N THR A 129 -1.94 19.39 -0.06
CA THR A 129 -2.64 18.56 0.92
C THR A 129 -2.74 17.15 0.34
N LEU A 130 -2.29 16.17 1.10
CA LEU A 130 -2.32 14.77 0.74
C LEU A 130 -3.45 14.09 1.53
N LEU A 131 -4.50 13.65 0.84
CA LEU A 131 -5.64 12.99 1.45
C LEU A 131 -5.57 11.49 1.23
N PHE A 132 -5.85 10.72 2.29
CA PHE A 132 -6.02 9.28 2.24
C PHE A 132 -7.44 8.94 2.66
N LEU A 133 -8.21 8.39 1.76
CA LEU A 133 -9.64 8.16 1.94
C LEU A 133 -9.95 6.67 1.89
N ASN A 134 -10.94 6.23 2.68
CA ASN A 134 -11.50 4.91 2.50
C ASN A 134 -12.45 4.88 1.28
N SER A 135 -12.95 3.70 0.94
CA SER A 135 -13.86 3.52 -0.20
C SER A 135 -15.22 4.20 -0.05
N SER A 136 -15.58 4.65 1.16
CA SER A 136 -16.76 5.47 1.42
C SER A 136 -16.50 6.97 1.26
N GLY A 137 -15.24 7.36 0.99
CA GLY A 137 -14.81 8.75 0.87
C GLY A 137 -14.59 9.46 2.20
N GLU A 138 -14.43 8.71 3.30
CA GLU A 138 -14.09 9.28 4.61
C GLU A 138 -12.58 9.42 4.75
N VAL A 139 -12.12 10.50 5.40
CA VAL A 139 -10.70 10.76 5.62
C VAL A 139 -10.14 9.81 6.66
N VAL A 140 -9.25 8.92 6.23
CA VAL A 140 -8.44 8.05 7.11
C VAL A 140 -7.23 8.79 7.63
N HIS A 141 -6.54 9.52 6.73
CA HIS A 141 -5.35 10.28 7.08
C HIS A 141 -5.22 11.53 6.18
N ARG A 142 -4.56 12.56 6.70
CA ARG A 142 -4.25 13.80 5.97
C ARG A 142 -2.86 14.28 6.32
N LEU A 143 -2.14 14.77 5.33
CA LEU A 143 -0.89 15.49 5.52
C LEU A 143 -0.96 16.84 4.82
N LEU A 144 -0.40 17.87 5.45
CA LEU A 144 -0.28 19.21 4.89
C LEU A 144 1.21 19.53 4.66
N GLY A 145 1.51 20.10 3.52
CA GLY A 145 2.88 20.48 3.16
C GLY A 145 3.64 19.36 2.46
N ALA A 146 4.90 19.65 2.16
CA ALA A 146 5.79 18.75 1.43
C ALA A 146 6.95 18.31 2.33
N ASP A 147 7.18 17.02 2.38
CA ASP A 147 8.27 16.37 3.11
C ASP A 147 9.30 15.76 2.16
N LYS A 148 10.46 15.38 2.70
CA LYS A 148 11.39 14.47 2.02
C LYS A 148 10.78 13.06 1.95
N ALA A 149 11.23 12.24 1.01
CA ALA A 149 10.69 10.91 0.74
C ALA A 149 10.56 10.01 1.98
N SER A 150 11.62 9.89 2.78
CA SER A 150 11.61 9.08 4.01
C SER A 150 10.58 9.57 5.03
N ALA A 151 10.57 10.87 5.31
CA ALA A 151 9.65 11.46 6.29
C ALA A 151 8.18 11.36 5.83
N LEU A 152 7.92 11.55 4.52
CA LEU A 152 6.59 11.32 3.95
C LEU A 152 6.14 9.88 4.19
N LEU A 153 7.01 8.92 3.88
CA LEU A 153 6.68 7.49 4.00
C LEU A 153 6.38 7.09 5.44
N GLU A 154 7.18 7.57 6.39
CA GLU A 154 6.96 7.33 7.83
C GLU A 154 5.61 7.89 8.30
N LYS A 155 5.30 9.15 7.95
CA LYS A 155 4.02 9.79 8.31
C LYS A 155 2.82 9.08 7.70
N VAL A 156 2.92 8.67 6.43
CA VAL A 156 1.85 7.94 5.74
C VAL A 156 1.63 6.58 6.38
N LYS A 157 2.68 5.82 6.64
CA LYS A 157 2.59 4.51 7.30
C LYS A 157 1.95 4.64 8.68
N LEU A 158 2.45 5.56 9.50
CA LEU A 158 1.89 5.80 10.83
C LEU A 158 0.38 6.10 10.75
N GLY A 159 -0.03 7.02 9.89
CA GLY A 159 -1.44 7.42 9.78
C GLY A 159 -2.34 6.36 9.19
N VAL A 160 -1.86 5.60 8.20
CA VAL A 160 -2.68 4.62 7.46
C VAL A 160 -2.68 3.26 8.14
N GLU A 161 -1.52 2.73 8.53
CA GLU A 161 -1.39 1.39 9.13
C GLU A 161 -1.97 1.33 10.55
N SER A 162 -1.99 2.46 11.26
CA SER A 162 -2.66 2.57 12.56
C SER A 162 -4.19 2.63 12.49
N GLY A 163 -4.78 2.55 11.30
CA GLY A 163 -6.23 2.74 11.14
C GLY A 163 -6.71 4.19 11.27
N GLY A 164 -5.82 5.13 10.91
CA GLY A 164 -6.09 6.57 10.98
C GLY A 164 -6.16 7.09 12.41
N ILE A 165 -6.80 8.27 12.57
CA ILE A 165 -6.97 8.93 13.88
C ILE A 165 -7.63 8.02 14.91
N SER A 166 -8.64 7.22 14.49
CA SER A 166 -9.32 6.29 15.40
C SER A 166 -8.39 5.23 15.97
N GLY A 167 -7.53 4.68 15.14
CA GLY A 167 -6.57 3.67 15.57
C GLY A 167 -5.49 4.25 16.46
N LEU A 168 -4.96 5.44 16.12
CA LEU A 168 -3.99 6.16 16.95
C LEU A 168 -4.59 6.51 18.32
N ARG A 169 -5.86 6.96 18.36
CA ARG A 169 -6.56 7.23 19.60
C ARG A 169 -6.65 5.99 20.50
N LYS A 170 -7.07 4.84 19.93
CA LYS A 170 -7.15 3.57 20.69
C LYS A 170 -5.82 3.16 21.30
N ARG A 171 -4.71 3.31 20.55
CA ARG A 171 -3.36 3.03 21.06
C ARG A 171 -2.98 3.97 22.21
N TYR A 172 -3.29 5.26 22.05
CA TYR A 172 -3.07 6.26 23.09
C TYR A 172 -3.89 5.97 24.37
N GLU A 173 -5.18 5.65 24.22
CA GLU A 173 -6.07 5.27 25.31
C GLU A 173 -5.66 3.96 25.99
N ALA A 174 -5.02 3.05 25.25
CA ALA A 174 -4.43 1.82 25.76
C ALA A 174 -3.11 2.04 26.53
N GLY A 175 -2.64 3.29 26.63
CA GLY A 175 -1.46 3.65 27.44
C GLY A 175 -0.15 3.73 26.68
N GLU A 176 -0.16 3.70 25.35
CA GLU A 176 1.06 3.91 24.55
C GLU A 176 1.53 5.36 24.68
N ARG A 177 2.71 5.55 25.29
CA ARG A 177 3.27 6.87 25.63
C ARG A 177 4.69 7.09 25.11
N ASP A 178 5.14 6.26 24.16
CA ASP A 178 6.41 6.52 23.48
C ASP A 178 6.40 7.89 22.79
N SER A 179 7.48 8.65 22.94
CA SER A 179 7.54 10.04 22.47
C SER A 179 7.39 10.15 20.95
N ALA A 180 7.96 9.21 20.19
CA ALA A 180 7.84 9.22 18.73
C ALA A 180 6.39 8.93 18.30
N PHE A 181 5.72 7.99 18.97
CA PHE A 181 4.30 7.72 18.76
C PHE A 181 3.42 8.91 19.09
N VAL A 182 3.60 9.54 20.27
CA VAL A 182 2.77 10.67 20.71
C VAL A 182 2.97 11.88 19.80
N CYS A 183 4.21 12.23 19.46
CA CYS A 183 4.50 13.30 18.50
C CYS A 183 3.88 13.00 17.12
N GLY A 184 3.95 11.75 16.67
CA GLY A 184 3.31 11.30 15.43
C GLY A 184 1.78 11.48 15.48
N TYR A 185 1.13 11.10 16.58
CA TYR A 185 -0.31 11.25 16.78
C TYR A 185 -0.74 12.72 16.80
N ILE A 186 0.00 13.58 17.52
CA ILE A 186 -0.24 15.04 17.53
C ILE A 186 -0.14 15.59 16.11
N ASN A 187 0.90 15.24 15.35
CA ASN A 187 1.06 15.69 13.96
C ASN A 187 -0.09 15.25 13.05
N VAL A 188 -0.60 14.04 13.24
CA VAL A 188 -1.76 13.53 12.47
C VAL A 188 -3.03 14.30 12.82
N LEU A 189 -3.25 14.63 14.09
CA LEU A 189 -4.38 15.44 14.54
C LEU A 189 -4.31 16.87 13.98
N SER A 190 -3.16 17.54 14.09
CA SER A 190 -2.96 18.89 13.55
C SER A 190 -3.13 18.92 12.02
N ALA A 191 -2.59 17.95 11.30
CA ALA A 191 -2.79 17.84 9.85
C ALA A 191 -4.26 17.64 9.46
N ALA A 192 -5.07 17.07 10.35
CA ALA A 192 -6.50 16.88 10.18
C ALA A 192 -7.34 18.08 10.64
N ASN A 193 -6.72 19.24 10.97
CA ASN A 193 -7.36 20.44 11.55
C ASN A 193 -8.06 20.16 12.90
N ARG A 194 -7.50 19.24 13.73
CA ARG A 194 -8.01 18.88 15.06
C ARG A 194 -7.11 19.45 16.17
N GLU A 195 -6.85 20.75 16.09
CA GLU A 195 -5.87 21.45 16.94
C GLU A 195 -6.20 21.33 18.44
N GLU A 196 -7.50 21.40 18.81
CA GLU A 196 -7.93 21.26 20.21
C GLU A 196 -7.57 19.88 20.77
N GLU A 197 -7.81 18.82 20.00
CA GLU A 197 -7.47 17.46 20.42
C GLU A 197 -5.94 17.24 20.45
N ALA A 198 -5.22 17.77 19.47
CA ALA A 198 -3.76 17.76 19.45
C ALA A 198 -3.18 18.44 20.70
N GLY A 199 -3.74 19.60 21.10
CA GLY A 199 -3.35 20.30 22.31
C GLY A 199 -3.62 19.51 23.59
N LYS A 200 -4.76 18.80 23.67
CA LYS A 200 -5.08 17.94 24.82
C LYS A 200 -4.10 16.77 24.95
N VAL A 201 -3.79 16.10 23.83
CA VAL A 201 -2.83 14.98 23.81
C VAL A 201 -1.43 15.47 24.21
N ALA A 202 -1.00 16.63 23.71
CA ALA A 202 0.28 17.23 24.08
C ALA A 202 0.36 17.58 25.57
N ALA A 203 -0.68 18.22 26.11
CA ALA A 203 -0.75 18.61 27.52
C ALA A 203 -0.74 17.38 28.45
N ASP A 204 -1.52 16.35 28.13
CA ASP A 204 -1.55 15.09 28.89
C ASP A 204 -0.19 14.39 28.91
N PHE A 205 0.50 14.35 27.77
CA PHE A 205 1.83 13.75 27.64
C PHE A 205 2.90 14.48 28.46
N LEU A 206 2.80 15.81 28.58
CA LEU A 206 3.77 16.62 29.34
C LEU A 206 3.56 16.57 30.87
N GLN A 207 2.38 16.10 31.32
CA GLN A 207 2.02 16.00 32.74
C GLN A 207 2.29 14.62 33.34
N GLY A 208 2.48 13.60 32.52
CA GLY A 208 2.77 12.21 32.95
C GLY A 208 4.21 11.85 32.85
#